data_e1ec303ab8a8dc186b584c32bfba5225
#
_entry.id   e1ec303ab8a8dc186b584c32bfba5225
#
_cell.length_a   1.000
_cell.length_b   1.000
_cell.length_c   1.000
_cell.angle_alpha   90.00
_cell.angle_beta   90.00
_cell.angle_gamma   90.00
#
_symmetry.space_group_name_H-M   'P 1'
#
loop_
_entity.id
_entity.type
_entity.pdbx_description
1 polymer ?
#
loop_
_entity_poly.entity_id
_entity_poly.type
_entity_poly.pdbx_seq_one_letter_code
_entity_poly.pdbx_strand_id
1 'polypeptide(L)'
;SGFDLPDKMCPNCNIPMIKDGQDMPFATFLGFNADKVPDIDLNFSGGIDPDDALAMSDQSVAHKYTEELFGRDNVCRAGTIATVANKTAVGFVLKYFDRKHLHPHPAHVASLVEGLAGVKRTTGQHPGGIMVVPRNMDIHYITPINRPADDSSGDTVTTHYDYHSINDRLVKLDILGHDDPTALKMLEKYLREDTDPNFDPKQIPVGDEETLRIFQDTSSLGVTPEQIGSEVGTFGIPECGTQFVRQMIKDVQPKRFSEIVRVSGYSHGTDVWLNNAQDLIKEGKPVAETISTRDDIMTHLISKGVEPSLAFKTMEYVRKGK
;
A
#
# COMPACT_ATOMS: atom_id res chain seq x y z
N SER A 1 -0.46 -4.42 19.96
CA SER A 1 0.38 -3.34 19.44
C SER A 1 1.21 -2.72 20.55
N GLY A 2 2.45 -2.37 20.28
CA GLY A 2 3.31 -1.65 21.21
C GLY A 2 2.75 -0.28 21.57
N PHE A 3 2.04 0.36 20.66
CA PHE A 3 1.40 1.65 20.87
C PHE A 3 0.30 1.62 21.95
N ASP A 4 -0.36 0.48 22.17
CA ASP A 4 -1.44 0.32 23.14
C ASP A 4 -0.94 -0.17 24.53
N LEU A 5 0.36 -0.36 24.72
CA LEU A 5 0.91 -0.77 26.00
C LEU A 5 0.77 0.34 27.04
N PRO A 6 0.61 0.00 28.33
CA PRO A 6 0.60 0.98 29.39
C PRO A 6 1.95 1.68 29.50
N ASP A 7 1.93 2.93 29.95
CA ASP A 7 3.15 3.70 30.20
C ASP A 7 4.03 3.01 31.25
N LYS A 8 5.32 2.97 30.97
CA LYS A 8 6.32 2.32 31.84
C LYS A 8 7.58 3.16 31.91
N MET A 9 8.11 3.28 33.13
CA MET A 9 9.41 3.90 33.38
C MET A 9 10.52 2.86 33.21
N CYS A 10 11.63 3.27 32.62
CA CYS A 10 12.83 2.43 32.59
C CYS A 10 13.33 2.10 34.00
N PRO A 11 13.50 0.83 34.37
CA PRO A 11 13.92 0.46 35.70
C PRO A 11 15.37 0.90 36.06
N ASN A 12 16.19 1.20 35.04
CA ASN A 12 17.58 1.56 35.24
C ASN A 12 17.83 3.08 35.33
N CYS A 13 17.17 3.86 34.44
CA CYS A 13 17.40 5.30 34.32
C CYS A 13 16.19 6.16 34.69
N ASN A 14 15.06 5.54 35.01
CA ASN A 14 13.79 6.20 35.37
C ASN A 14 13.29 7.24 34.36
N ILE A 15 13.60 7.01 33.09
CA ILE A 15 13.06 7.80 31.94
C ILE A 15 11.84 7.07 31.37
N PRO A 16 10.79 7.77 30.92
CA PRO A 16 9.66 7.16 30.24
C PRO A 16 10.11 6.30 29.04
N MET A 17 9.62 5.09 28.94
CA MET A 17 9.89 4.21 27.79
C MET A 17 9.01 4.62 26.61
N ILE A 18 9.61 4.65 25.44
CA ILE A 18 8.88 4.88 24.19
C ILE A 18 8.05 3.64 23.88
N LYS A 19 6.79 3.86 23.52
CA LYS A 19 5.88 2.82 23.03
C LYS A 19 5.89 2.85 21.52
N ASP A 20 6.24 1.73 20.92
CA ASP A 20 6.36 1.63 19.48
C ASP A 20 6.13 0.19 19.01
N GLY A 21 5.93 0.04 17.71
CA GLY A 21 5.88 -1.23 17.01
C GLY A 21 4.53 -1.93 17.00
N GLN A 22 4.40 -2.77 16.00
CA GLN A 22 3.28 -3.66 15.78
C GLN A 22 3.77 -5.09 15.97
N ASP A 23 3.00 -5.90 16.70
CA ASP A 23 3.29 -7.34 16.85
C ASP A 23 2.97 -8.06 15.53
N MET A 24 3.94 -8.13 14.65
CA MET A 24 3.84 -8.78 13.35
C MET A 24 4.99 -9.77 13.17
N PRO A 25 4.70 -11.05 12.90
CA PRO A 25 5.75 -12.04 12.71
C PRO A 25 6.67 -11.69 11.53
N PHE A 26 7.97 -11.69 11.75
CA PHE A 26 8.95 -11.38 10.70
C PHE A 26 8.84 -12.32 9.49
N ALA A 27 8.41 -13.56 9.73
CA ALA A 27 8.14 -14.54 8.68
C ALA A 27 7.06 -14.08 7.67
N THR A 28 6.18 -13.13 8.02
CA THR A 28 5.21 -12.54 7.08
C THR A 28 5.88 -11.88 5.89
N PHE A 29 7.10 -11.35 6.08
CA PHE A 29 7.85 -10.66 5.03
C PHE A 29 8.77 -11.57 4.23
N LEU A 30 9.46 -12.50 4.91
CA LEU A 30 10.52 -13.31 4.30
C LEU A 30 10.14 -14.77 4.10
N GLY A 31 9.05 -15.24 4.70
CA GLY A 31 8.80 -16.66 4.88
C GLY A 31 9.69 -17.25 5.98
N PHE A 32 9.48 -18.51 6.30
CA PHE A 32 10.26 -19.23 7.33
C PHE A 32 11.64 -19.66 6.84
N ASN A 33 11.82 -19.80 5.52
CA ASN A 33 13.05 -20.26 4.88
C ASN A 33 13.69 -19.18 3.99
N ALA A 34 13.35 -17.91 4.18
CA ALA A 34 13.77 -16.81 3.32
C ALA A 34 13.43 -17.04 1.82
N ASP A 35 12.29 -17.65 1.57
CA ASP A 35 11.77 -18.03 0.25
C ASP A 35 10.96 -16.90 -0.40
N LYS A 36 10.90 -15.74 0.24
CA LYS A 36 10.28 -14.53 -0.29
C LYS A 36 11.22 -13.34 -0.16
N VAL A 37 11.40 -12.61 -1.25
CA VAL A 37 12.06 -11.29 -1.24
C VAL A 37 11.00 -10.23 -0.91
N PRO A 38 11.16 -9.43 0.15
CA PRO A 38 10.22 -8.37 0.48
C PRO A 38 10.38 -7.19 -0.48
N ASP A 39 9.29 -6.50 -0.78
CA ASP A 39 9.32 -5.17 -1.36
C ASP A 39 9.78 -4.17 -0.29
N ILE A 40 10.51 -3.13 -0.72
CA ILE A 40 10.94 -2.03 0.12
C ILE A 40 10.23 -0.78 -0.37
N ASP A 41 9.20 -0.38 0.38
CA ASP A 41 8.40 0.80 0.09
C ASP A 41 8.90 1.98 0.92
N LEU A 42 9.24 3.07 0.24
CA LEU A 42 9.72 4.32 0.83
C LEU A 42 8.75 5.44 0.45
N ASN A 43 8.03 5.95 1.44
CA ASN A 43 7.01 6.97 1.22
C ASN A 43 7.61 8.37 1.40
N PHE A 44 7.55 9.16 0.35
CA PHE A 44 7.99 10.56 0.33
C PHE A 44 6.81 11.50 0.07
N SER A 45 6.98 12.78 0.38
CA SER A 45 6.05 13.81 -0.07
C SER A 45 6.03 13.83 -1.61
N GLY A 46 4.84 13.66 -2.19
CA GLY A 46 4.60 13.81 -3.62
C GLY A 46 4.33 15.26 -4.03
N GLY A 47 4.11 16.15 -3.04
CA GLY A 47 3.84 17.56 -3.26
C GLY A 47 5.06 18.34 -3.74
N ILE A 48 4.79 19.41 -4.47
CA ILE A 48 5.77 20.42 -4.86
C ILE A 48 5.53 21.63 -3.95
N ASP A 49 6.58 22.24 -3.43
CA ASP A 49 6.45 23.49 -2.66
C ASP A 49 5.85 24.57 -3.58
N PRO A 50 4.67 25.12 -3.28
CA PRO A 50 4.04 26.13 -4.13
C PRO A 50 4.82 27.45 -4.16
N ASP A 51 5.69 27.68 -3.18
CA ASP A 51 6.52 28.89 -3.08
C ASP A 51 7.83 28.78 -3.85
N ASP A 52 8.16 27.58 -4.35
CA ASP A 52 9.36 27.32 -5.18
C ASP A 52 8.97 26.74 -6.55
N ALA A 53 8.89 27.62 -7.54
CA ALA A 53 8.50 27.25 -8.92
C ALA A 53 9.50 26.30 -9.61
N LEU A 54 10.70 26.08 -9.03
CA LEU A 54 11.72 25.14 -9.53
C LEU A 54 11.82 23.90 -8.65
N ALA A 55 11.04 23.81 -7.57
CA ALA A 55 11.08 22.68 -6.67
C ALA A 55 10.65 21.39 -7.37
N MET A 56 11.46 20.37 -7.19
CA MET A 56 11.08 19.01 -7.51
C MET A 56 10.35 18.41 -6.32
N SER A 57 9.39 17.51 -6.57
CA SER A 57 8.81 16.74 -5.48
C SER A 57 9.88 15.93 -4.73
N ASP A 58 9.70 15.73 -3.42
CA ASP A 58 10.65 14.95 -2.61
C ASP A 58 10.85 13.53 -3.19
N GLN A 59 9.79 12.95 -3.76
CA GLN A 59 9.87 11.68 -4.51
C GLN A 59 10.88 11.77 -5.67
N SER A 60 10.85 12.84 -6.45
CA SER A 60 11.75 13.03 -7.59
C SER A 60 13.20 13.24 -7.15
N VAL A 61 13.40 13.93 -6.04
CA VAL A 61 14.73 14.10 -5.42
C VAL A 61 15.24 12.75 -4.93
N ALA A 62 14.42 11.96 -4.25
CA ALA A 62 14.78 10.63 -3.78
C ALA A 62 15.13 9.69 -4.94
N HIS A 63 14.41 9.74 -6.06
CA HIS A 63 14.77 8.98 -7.26
C HIS A 63 16.17 9.35 -7.78
N LYS A 64 16.49 10.63 -7.87
CA LYS A 64 17.84 11.06 -8.30
C LYS A 64 18.91 10.63 -7.31
N TYR A 65 18.63 10.70 -6.02
CA TYR A 65 19.56 10.29 -4.98
C TYR A 65 19.93 8.80 -5.05
N THR A 66 19.07 7.95 -5.55
CA THR A 66 19.44 6.53 -5.79
C THR A 66 20.57 6.38 -6.81
N GLU A 67 20.64 7.27 -7.81
CA GLU A 67 21.73 7.27 -8.78
C GLU A 67 23.07 7.67 -8.14
N GLU A 68 23.06 8.57 -7.15
CA GLU A 68 24.25 8.95 -6.38
C GLU A 68 24.71 7.81 -5.47
N LEU A 69 23.76 7.13 -4.78
CA LEU A 69 24.06 6.06 -3.84
C LEU A 69 24.61 4.80 -4.53
N PHE A 70 23.98 4.38 -5.62
CA PHE A 70 24.27 3.08 -6.25
C PHE A 70 25.10 3.21 -7.53
N GLY A 71 25.15 4.40 -8.13
CA GLY A 71 25.75 4.67 -9.44
C GLY A 71 24.69 4.69 -10.55
N ARG A 72 24.79 5.65 -11.46
CA ARG A 72 23.82 5.87 -12.55
C ARG A 72 23.62 4.63 -13.43
N ASP A 73 24.70 3.89 -13.70
CA ASP A 73 24.65 2.69 -14.55
C ASP A 73 24.06 1.46 -13.81
N ASN A 74 23.88 1.55 -12.48
CA ASN A 74 23.37 0.50 -11.64
C ASN A 74 21.91 0.74 -11.22
N VAL A 75 21.25 1.77 -11.75
CA VAL A 75 19.87 2.13 -11.39
C VAL A 75 19.06 2.30 -12.66
N CYS A 76 17.91 1.64 -12.71
CA CYS A 76 16.93 1.83 -13.78
C CYS A 76 15.51 1.80 -13.22
N ARG A 77 14.58 2.45 -13.92
CA ARG A 77 13.16 2.37 -13.56
C ARG A 77 12.61 0.98 -13.82
N ALA A 78 11.71 0.52 -12.96
CA ALA A 78 10.98 -0.72 -13.21
C ALA A 78 10.06 -0.54 -14.43
N GLY A 79 10.24 -1.39 -15.43
CA GLY A 79 9.36 -1.43 -16.60
C GLY A 79 8.06 -2.16 -16.28
N THR A 80 6.98 -1.75 -16.92
CA THR A 80 5.68 -2.41 -16.87
C THR A 80 5.21 -2.80 -18.24
N ILE A 81 4.49 -3.91 -18.37
CA ILE A 81 3.84 -4.35 -19.59
C ILE A 81 2.33 -4.33 -19.38
N ALA A 82 1.64 -3.40 -20.07
CA ALA A 82 0.20 -3.39 -20.08
C ALA A 82 -0.31 -4.39 -21.12
N THR A 83 -1.19 -5.29 -20.70
CA THR A 83 -1.84 -6.29 -21.55
C THR A 83 -3.32 -6.01 -21.72
N VAL A 84 -3.95 -6.69 -22.67
CA VAL A 84 -5.38 -6.62 -22.87
C VAL A 84 -6.08 -7.38 -21.75
N ALA A 85 -6.80 -6.67 -20.88
CA ALA A 85 -7.60 -7.28 -19.83
C ALA A 85 -8.83 -8.00 -20.42
N ASN A 86 -9.32 -9.04 -19.76
CA ASN A 86 -10.47 -9.84 -20.19
C ASN A 86 -11.69 -8.99 -20.58
N LYS A 87 -12.08 -8.05 -19.72
CA LYS A 87 -13.20 -7.14 -19.98
C LYS A 87 -13.00 -6.28 -21.24
N THR A 88 -11.77 -5.84 -21.48
CA THR A 88 -11.39 -5.08 -22.69
C THR A 88 -11.41 -5.97 -23.92
N ALA A 89 -10.94 -7.22 -23.82
CA ALA A 89 -10.97 -8.21 -24.88
C ALA A 89 -12.41 -8.49 -25.35
N VAL A 90 -13.34 -8.69 -24.40
CA VAL A 90 -14.78 -8.84 -24.71
C VAL A 90 -15.28 -7.66 -25.53
N GLY A 91 -14.97 -6.42 -25.09
CA GLY A 91 -15.38 -5.23 -25.82
C GLY A 91 -14.82 -5.14 -27.26
N PHE A 92 -13.57 -5.54 -27.45
CA PHE A 92 -12.96 -5.56 -28.79
C PHE A 92 -13.60 -6.62 -29.70
N VAL A 93 -13.81 -7.83 -29.19
CA VAL A 93 -14.43 -8.92 -29.95
C VAL A 93 -15.86 -8.56 -30.35
N LEU A 94 -16.68 -8.06 -29.42
CA LEU A 94 -18.06 -7.66 -29.73
C LEU A 94 -18.11 -6.52 -30.74
N LYS A 95 -17.27 -5.48 -30.60
CA LYS A 95 -17.17 -4.39 -31.58
C LYS A 95 -16.73 -4.87 -32.96
N TYR A 96 -15.85 -5.88 -33.03
CA TYR A 96 -15.47 -6.47 -34.31
C TYR A 96 -16.66 -7.12 -35.01
N PHE A 97 -17.43 -7.95 -34.31
CA PHE A 97 -18.62 -8.60 -34.87
C PHE A 97 -19.71 -7.60 -35.27
N ASP A 98 -19.93 -6.58 -34.43
CA ASP A 98 -20.89 -5.51 -34.72
C ASP A 98 -20.55 -4.77 -36.04
N ARG A 99 -19.27 -4.39 -36.21
CA ARG A 99 -18.77 -3.76 -37.44
C ARG A 99 -18.92 -4.64 -38.69
N LYS A 100 -18.94 -5.96 -38.50
CA LYS A 100 -19.12 -6.95 -39.56
C LYS A 100 -20.59 -7.36 -39.76
N HIS A 101 -21.49 -6.82 -38.93
CA HIS A 101 -22.92 -7.20 -38.90
C HIS A 101 -23.12 -8.70 -38.68
N LEU A 102 -22.28 -9.33 -37.85
CA LEU A 102 -22.31 -10.73 -37.51
C LEU A 102 -22.82 -10.95 -36.08
N HIS A 103 -23.58 -12.01 -35.86
CA HIS A 103 -24.10 -12.41 -34.54
C HIS A 103 -23.47 -13.72 -34.14
N PRO A 104 -22.31 -13.70 -33.48
CA PRO A 104 -21.58 -14.90 -33.13
C PRO A 104 -22.26 -15.62 -31.96
N HIS A 105 -22.06 -16.94 -31.91
CA HIS A 105 -22.41 -17.73 -30.74
C HIS A 105 -21.55 -17.31 -29.55
N PRO A 106 -22.06 -17.25 -28.31
CA PRO A 106 -21.27 -16.86 -27.10
C PRO A 106 -19.97 -17.64 -26.89
N ALA A 107 -19.95 -18.95 -27.19
CA ALA A 107 -18.74 -19.76 -27.12
C ALA A 107 -17.64 -19.31 -28.10
N HIS A 108 -18.03 -18.81 -29.30
CA HIS A 108 -17.05 -18.27 -30.26
C HIS A 108 -16.48 -16.93 -29.74
N VAL A 109 -17.32 -16.08 -29.15
CA VAL A 109 -16.86 -14.85 -28.47
C VAL A 109 -15.86 -15.22 -27.36
N ALA A 110 -16.20 -16.16 -26.49
CA ALA A 110 -15.34 -16.59 -25.38
C ALA A 110 -13.97 -17.11 -25.87
N SER A 111 -13.94 -17.93 -26.90
CA SER A 111 -12.70 -18.46 -27.50
C SER A 111 -11.80 -17.34 -28.05
N LEU A 112 -12.37 -16.34 -28.72
CA LEU A 112 -11.60 -15.20 -29.24
C LEU A 112 -11.11 -14.28 -28.11
N VAL A 113 -11.90 -14.13 -27.06
CA VAL A 113 -11.54 -13.35 -25.87
C VAL A 113 -10.36 -14.02 -25.17
N GLU A 114 -10.36 -15.34 -25.01
CA GLU A 114 -9.26 -16.09 -24.41
C GLU A 114 -7.95 -15.91 -25.21
N GLY A 115 -8.03 -15.94 -26.55
CA GLY A 115 -6.86 -15.70 -27.41
C GLY A 115 -6.36 -14.25 -27.41
N LEU A 116 -7.22 -13.27 -27.05
CA LEU A 116 -6.87 -11.85 -27.03
C LEU A 116 -6.45 -11.36 -25.65
N ALA A 117 -6.98 -11.95 -24.59
CA ALA A 117 -6.63 -11.59 -23.22
C ALA A 117 -5.13 -11.88 -22.95
N GLY A 118 -4.45 -10.98 -22.24
CA GLY A 118 -3.02 -11.11 -21.95
C GLY A 118 -2.08 -10.69 -23.08
N VAL A 119 -2.58 -10.38 -24.27
CA VAL A 119 -1.74 -9.88 -25.36
C VAL A 119 -1.17 -8.52 -24.98
N LYS A 120 0.14 -8.33 -25.20
CA LYS A 120 0.84 -7.07 -24.94
C LYS A 120 0.21 -5.93 -25.73
N ARG A 121 -0.10 -4.84 -25.05
CA ARG A 121 -0.64 -3.63 -25.63
C ARG A 121 0.38 -2.52 -25.70
N THR A 122 1.00 -2.20 -24.60
CA THR A 122 2.04 -1.16 -24.50
C THR A 122 3.03 -1.46 -23.38
N THR A 123 4.14 -0.76 -23.40
CA THR A 123 5.10 -0.73 -22.27
C THR A 123 4.98 0.61 -21.55
N GLY A 124 5.27 0.61 -20.27
CA GLY A 124 5.29 1.79 -19.42
C GLY A 124 6.37 1.71 -18.38
N GLN A 125 6.38 2.67 -17.48
CA GLN A 125 7.23 2.66 -16.29
C GLN A 125 6.39 2.55 -15.03
N HIS A 126 6.92 1.88 -14.03
CA HIS A 126 6.33 1.89 -12.70
C HIS A 126 6.54 3.28 -12.07
N PRO A 127 5.53 3.92 -11.46
CA PRO A 127 5.62 5.30 -10.99
C PRO A 127 6.66 5.50 -9.88
N GLY A 128 6.89 4.49 -9.04
CA GLY A 128 7.81 4.54 -7.90
C GLY A 128 8.96 3.53 -7.96
N GLY A 129 8.83 2.51 -8.80
CA GLY A 129 9.76 1.37 -8.81
C GLY A 129 11.13 1.70 -9.39
N ILE A 130 12.17 1.48 -8.58
CA ILE A 130 13.57 1.55 -8.97
C ILE A 130 14.17 0.15 -8.84
N MET A 131 14.80 -0.31 -9.91
CA MET A 131 15.56 -1.56 -9.92
C MET A 131 17.03 -1.25 -9.69
N VAL A 132 17.62 -1.86 -8.65
CA VAL A 132 19.03 -1.69 -8.31
C VAL A 132 19.81 -2.90 -8.77
N VAL A 133 20.80 -2.66 -9.63
CA VAL A 133 21.69 -3.68 -10.19
C VAL A 133 22.98 -3.75 -9.35
N PRO A 134 23.44 -4.94 -8.94
CA PRO A 134 24.72 -5.08 -8.25
C PRO A 134 25.88 -4.46 -9.04
N ARG A 135 26.85 -3.81 -8.35
CA ARG A 135 27.98 -3.10 -8.99
C ARG A 135 28.87 -3.97 -9.86
N ASN A 136 28.90 -5.27 -9.62
CA ASN A 136 29.68 -6.24 -10.37
C ASN A 136 28.92 -6.92 -11.50
N MET A 137 27.72 -6.45 -11.83
CA MET A 137 26.83 -7.04 -12.82
C MET A 137 26.36 -5.99 -13.82
N ASP A 138 26.26 -6.35 -15.08
CA ASP A 138 25.62 -5.55 -16.12
C ASP A 138 24.14 -5.92 -16.19
N ILE A 139 23.26 -4.92 -16.27
CA ILE A 139 21.80 -5.09 -16.38
C ILE A 139 21.41 -6.00 -17.55
N HIS A 140 22.18 -6.00 -18.63
CA HIS A 140 21.90 -6.80 -19.82
C HIS A 140 22.00 -8.32 -19.61
N TYR A 141 22.61 -8.76 -18.52
CA TYR A 141 22.54 -10.18 -18.12
C TYR A 141 21.16 -10.59 -17.61
N ILE A 142 20.31 -9.61 -17.22
CA ILE A 142 19.01 -9.85 -16.63
C ILE A 142 17.90 -9.45 -17.58
N THR A 143 17.97 -8.25 -18.16
CA THR A 143 16.93 -7.70 -19.03
C THR A 143 17.52 -6.75 -20.04
N PRO A 144 16.96 -6.67 -21.27
CA PRO A 144 17.19 -5.52 -22.12
C PRO A 144 16.68 -4.26 -21.43
N ILE A 145 17.22 -3.12 -21.81
CA ILE A 145 16.73 -1.81 -21.39
C ILE A 145 15.80 -1.23 -22.44
N ASN A 146 14.89 -0.36 -22.00
CA ASN A 146 13.94 0.32 -22.86
C ASN A 146 13.78 1.79 -22.45
N ARG A 147 13.25 2.62 -23.36
CA ARG A 147 12.77 3.95 -23.03
C ARG A 147 11.24 3.92 -22.98
N PRO A 148 10.60 4.61 -22.03
CA PRO A 148 9.14 4.66 -21.97
C PRO A 148 8.56 5.14 -23.31
N ALA A 149 7.40 4.60 -23.70
CA ALA A 149 6.78 4.86 -24.99
C ALA A 149 6.49 6.37 -25.26
N ASP A 150 6.28 7.13 -24.19
CA ASP A 150 5.90 8.54 -24.26
C ASP A 150 7.09 9.51 -24.07
N ASP A 151 8.31 8.98 -23.83
CA ASP A 151 9.49 9.81 -23.58
C ASP A 151 10.71 9.31 -24.36
N SER A 152 10.64 9.44 -25.68
CA SER A 152 11.75 9.05 -26.58
C SER A 152 12.96 9.99 -26.50
N SER A 153 12.80 11.19 -25.92
CA SER A 153 13.84 12.23 -25.79
C SER A 153 14.42 12.30 -24.37
N GLY A 154 13.80 11.65 -23.37
CA GLY A 154 14.23 11.67 -21.98
C GLY A 154 15.40 10.73 -21.67
N ASP A 155 16.11 11.06 -20.61
CA ASP A 155 17.21 10.24 -20.08
C ASP A 155 16.73 9.02 -19.29
N THR A 156 15.41 8.86 -19.11
CA THR A 156 14.84 7.77 -18.30
C THR A 156 14.99 6.42 -19.00
N VAL A 157 15.62 5.49 -18.31
CA VAL A 157 15.81 4.11 -18.76
C VAL A 157 14.96 3.19 -17.89
N THR A 158 14.24 2.27 -18.53
CA THR A 158 13.44 1.24 -17.87
C THR A 158 13.95 -0.15 -18.19
N THR A 159 13.65 -1.12 -17.34
CA THR A 159 13.74 -2.54 -17.70
C THR A 159 12.76 -2.84 -18.82
N HIS A 160 13.18 -3.65 -19.80
CA HIS A 160 12.27 -4.07 -20.87
C HIS A 160 11.32 -5.17 -20.41
N TYR A 161 11.84 -6.12 -19.65
CA TYR A 161 10.97 -7.13 -19.02
C TYR A 161 10.17 -6.49 -17.89
N ASP A 162 8.94 -6.94 -17.73
CA ASP A 162 8.11 -6.59 -16.58
C ASP A 162 8.83 -6.99 -15.29
N TYR A 163 8.82 -6.11 -14.29
CA TYR A 163 9.55 -6.32 -13.06
C TYR A 163 9.13 -7.58 -12.30
N HIS A 164 7.87 -8.03 -12.43
CA HIS A 164 7.43 -9.29 -11.82
C HIS A 164 8.17 -10.52 -12.34
N SER A 165 8.75 -10.44 -13.53
CA SER A 165 9.53 -11.54 -14.14
C SER A 165 10.98 -11.55 -13.71
N ILE A 166 11.48 -10.50 -13.05
CA ILE A 166 12.89 -10.33 -12.68
C ILE A 166 13.10 -9.92 -11.22
N ASN A 167 12.04 -9.85 -10.42
CA ASN A 167 12.07 -9.41 -9.04
C ASN A 167 12.82 -10.35 -8.08
N ASP A 168 13.06 -11.59 -8.50
CA ASP A 168 13.87 -12.58 -7.78
C ASP A 168 15.38 -12.38 -7.97
N ARG A 169 15.79 -11.53 -8.90
CA ARG A 169 17.18 -11.30 -9.29
C ARG A 169 17.72 -9.91 -8.98
N LEU A 170 16.84 -8.95 -8.78
CA LEU A 170 17.17 -7.56 -8.52
C LEU A 170 16.42 -7.05 -7.29
N VAL A 171 17.04 -6.15 -6.55
CA VAL A 171 16.34 -5.41 -5.50
C VAL A 171 15.50 -4.32 -6.15
N LYS A 172 14.20 -4.32 -5.80
CA LYS A 172 13.28 -3.25 -6.15
C LYS A 172 13.09 -2.33 -4.94
N LEU A 173 13.26 -1.04 -5.16
CA LEU A 173 12.87 0.00 -4.22
C LEU A 173 11.65 0.70 -4.78
N ASP A 174 10.55 0.74 -4.04
CA ASP A 174 9.38 1.52 -4.38
C ASP A 174 9.45 2.87 -3.67
N ILE A 175 9.87 3.89 -4.41
CA ILE A 175 9.93 5.28 -3.94
C ILE A 175 8.63 5.95 -4.36
N LEU A 176 7.71 6.06 -3.41
CA LEU A 176 6.34 6.47 -3.66
C LEU A 176 6.12 7.91 -3.17
N GLY A 177 5.39 8.69 -3.97
CA GLY A 177 4.87 10.00 -3.55
C GLY A 177 3.48 9.82 -2.95
N HIS A 178 3.33 10.16 -1.67
CA HIS A 178 2.09 10.04 -0.93
C HIS A 178 1.57 11.39 -0.45
N ASP A 179 0.25 11.47 -0.26
CA ASP A 179 -0.40 12.66 0.28
C ASP A 179 -0.13 12.81 1.78
N ASP A 180 0.00 11.70 2.53
CA ASP A 180 0.23 11.72 3.98
C ASP A 180 1.53 12.43 4.37
N PRO A 181 2.71 12.08 3.81
CA PRO A 181 3.93 12.83 4.06
C PRO A 181 3.85 14.28 3.60
N THR A 182 3.09 14.58 2.53
CA THR A 182 2.87 15.94 2.06
C THR A 182 2.07 16.74 3.08
N ALA A 183 0.98 16.18 3.58
CA ALA A 183 0.14 16.82 4.60
C ALA A 183 0.92 17.06 5.90
N LEU A 184 1.69 16.05 6.36
CA LEU A 184 2.53 16.18 7.55
C LEU A 184 3.60 17.28 7.39
N LYS A 185 4.27 17.34 6.24
CA LYS A 185 5.27 18.38 5.94
C LYS A 185 4.66 19.79 5.96
N MET A 186 3.44 19.94 5.40
CA MET A 186 2.72 21.20 5.42
C MET A 186 2.31 21.61 6.84
N LEU A 187 1.75 20.68 7.62
CA LEU A 187 1.38 20.93 9.01
C LEU A 187 2.60 21.29 9.87
N GLU A 188 3.71 20.59 9.68
CA GLU A 188 4.97 20.91 10.35
C GLU A 188 5.43 22.34 10.03
N LYS A 189 5.38 22.76 8.75
CA LYS A 189 5.73 24.12 8.33
C LYS A 189 4.86 25.14 9.04
N TYR A 190 3.54 24.99 8.97
CA TYR A 190 2.60 25.94 9.57
C TYR A 190 2.73 26.03 11.10
N LEU A 191 2.86 24.88 11.78
CA LEU A 191 3.01 24.88 13.24
C LEU A 191 4.33 25.50 13.70
N ARG A 192 5.40 25.30 12.94
CA ARG A 192 6.70 25.94 13.23
C ARG A 192 6.67 27.44 13.01
N GLU A 193 5.94 27.92 12.01
CA GLU A 193 5.81 29.33 11.71
C GLU A 193 4.88 30.05 12.72
N ASP A 194 3.76 29.42 13.09
CA ASP A 194 2.69 30.08 13.84
C ASP A 194 2.76 29.87 15.36
N THR A 195 3.27 28.71 15.83
CA THR A 195 3.08 28.30 17.24
C THR A 195 4.34 27.79 17.93
N ASP A 196 5.02 26.83 17.35
CA ASP A 196 6.19 26.17 17.97
C ASP A 196 7.31 25.94 16.95
N PRO A 197 8.35 26.79 16.95
CA PRO A 197 9.49 26.65 16.03
C PRO A 197 10.24 25.31 16.11
N ASN A 198 10.05 24.55 17.19
CA ASN A 198 10.68 23.26 17.40
C ASN A 198 9.73 22.09 17.21
N PHE A 199 8.52 22.32 16.70
CA PHE A 199 7.55 21.25 16.47
C PHE A 199 8.15 20.13 15.61
N ASP A 200 8.03 18.89 16.09
CA ASP A 200 8.45 17.68 15.40
C ASP A 200 7.29 16.68 15.36
N PRO A 201 6.74 16.39 14.17
CA PRO A 201 5.63 15.45 14.04
C PRO A 201 5.94 14.04 14.56
N LYS A 202 7.23 13.68 14.68
CA LYS A 202 7.65 12.38 15.27
C LYS A 202 7.43 12.30 16.77
N GLN A 203 7.19 13.43 17.43
CA GLN A 203 6.92 13.50 18.88
C GLN A 203 5.43 13.44 19.21
N ILE A 204 4.55 13.41 18.19
CA ILE A 204 3.10 13.29 18.40
C ILE A 204 2.78 11.93 19.02
N PRO A 205 2.08 11.88 20.18
CA PRO A 205 1.70 10.62 20.81
C PRO A 205 0.64 9.88 19.97
N VAL A 206 0.92 8.62 19.65
CA VAL A 206 0.03 7.79 18.81
C VAL A 206 -1.21 7.29 19.58
N GLY A 207 -1.18 7.30 20.90
CA GLY A 207 -2.26 6.80 21.76
C GLY A 207 -3.14 7.90 22.36
N ASP A 208 -3.17 9.10 21.79
CA ASP A 208 -4.01 10.20 22.28
C ASP A 208 -5.50 9.87 22.21
N GLU A 209 -6.19 9.95 23.38
CA GLU A 209 -7.60 9.55 23.49
C GLU A 209 -8.54 10.44 22.68
N GLU A 210 -8.28 11.74 22.59
CA GLU A 210 -9.11 12.67 21.82
C GLU A 210 -8.99 12.39 20.31
N THR A 211 -7.78 12.07 19.85
CA THR A 211 -7.54 11.66 18.47
C THR A 211 -8.22 10.32 18.17
N LEU A 212 -8.12 9.33 19.07
CA LEU A 212 -8.80 8.04 18.91
C LEU A 212 -10.32 8.19 18.89
N ARG A 213 -10.88 9.19 19.57
CA ARG A 213 -12.32 9.47 19.58
C ARG A 213 -12.84 9.87 18.21
N ILE A 214 -12.03 10.47 17.33
CA ILE A 214 -12.40 10.80 15.95
C ILE A 214 -12.89 9.58 15.18
N PHE A 215 -12.38 8.40 15.52
CA PHE A 215 -12.82 7.11 14.95
C PHE A 215 -14.11 6.57 15.57
N GLN A 216 -14.64 7.18 16.61
CA GLN A 216 -15.87 6.75 17.28
C GLN A 216 -17.01 7.74 17.01
N ASP A 217 -16.74 9.05 17.11
CA ASP A 217 -17.73 10.09 16.93
C ASP A 217 -17.07 11.40 16.42
N THR A 218 -17.82 12.50 16.44
CA THR A 218 -17.36 13.83 15.96
C THR A 218 -17.07 14.80 17.09
N SER A 219 -17.22 14.40 18.35
CA SER A 219 -17.18 15.31 19.50
C SER A 219 -15.82 15.99 19.69
N SER A 220 -14.72 15.27 19.47
CA SER A 220 -13.36 15.85 19.54
C SER A 220 -13.10 16.94 18.50
N LEU A 221 -13.86 16.96 17.40
CA LEU A 221 -13.77 17.99 16.37
C LEU A 221 -14.67 19.20 16.65
N GLY A 222 -15.51 19.13 17.70
CA GLY A 222 -16.44 20.19 18.03
C GLY A 222 -17.55 20.41 16.99
N VAL A 223 -17.86 19.42 16.16
CA VAL A 223 -18.88 19.46 15.12
C VAL A 223 -19.91 18.35 15.32
N THR A 224 -21.13 18.56 14.79
CA THR A 224 -22.17 17.53 14.84
C THR A 224 -22.14 16.63 13.59
N PRO A 225 -22.65 15.40 13.66
CA PRO A 225 -22.78 14.52 12.50
C PRO A 225 -23.54 15.16 11.33
N GLU A 226 -24.55 15.98 11.60
CA GLU A 226 -25.34 16.67 10.57
C GLU A 226 -24.53 17.74 9.83
N GLN A 227 -23.62 18.42 10.54
CA GLN A 227 -22.78 19.47 9.95
C GLN A 227 -21.80 18.91 8.93
N ILE A 228 -21.29 17.69 9.16
CA ILE A 228 -20.28 17.10 8.28
C ILE A 228 -20.82 15.91 7.47
N GLY A 229 -22.06 15.48 7.69
CA GLY A 229 -22.66 14.35 6.99
C GLY A 229 -22.01 12.99 7.34
N SER A 230 -21.48 12.85 8.55
CA SER A 230 -20.83 11.63 9.02
C SER A 230 -20.93 11.48 10.52
N GLU A 231 -21.16 10.27 10.99
CA GLU A 231 -21.20 9.94 12.43
C GLU A 231 -19.79 9.80 13.04
N VAL A 232 -18.75 9.68 12.19
CA VAL A 232 -17.34 9.61 12.61
C VAL A 232 -16.53 10.74 11.97
N GLY A 233 -15.49 11.21 12.65
CA GLY A 233 -14.72 12.41 12.29
C GLY A 233 -13.57 12.17 11.30
N THR A 234 -13.56 11.07 10.54
CA THR A 234 -12.38 10.61 9.79
C THR A 234 -12.28 11.10 8.34
N PHE A 235 -13.05 12.11 7.92
CA PHE A 235 -13.05 12.64 6.54
C PHE A 235 -11.67 13.10 6.05
N GLY A 236 -10.91 13.79 6.90
CA GLY A 236 -9.59 14.30 6.56
C GLY A 236 -8.45 13.29 6.78
N ILE A 237 -8.75 12.07 7.24
CA ILE A 237 -7.74 11.05 7.47
C ILE A 237 -7.60 10.20 6.20
N PRO A 238 -6.41 10.12 5.60
CA PRO A 238 -6.15 9.32 4.42
C PRO A 238 -6.65 7.89 4.58
N GLU A 239 -7.22 7.33 3.50
CA GLU A 239 -7.84 6.00 3.44
C GLU A 239 -9.07 5.79 4.34
N CYS A 240 -9.30 6.64 5.37
CA CYS A 240 -10.43 6.54 6.30
C CYS A 240 -11.62 7.44 5.92
N GLY A 241 -11.48 8.31 4.92
CA GLY A 241 -12.49 9.30 4.55
C GLY A 241 -13.56 8.80 3.58
N THR A 242 -13.42 7.63 2.94
CA THR A 242 -14.41 7.09 2.02
C THR A 242 -15.68 6.65 2.75
N GLN A 243 -16.84 6.70 2.08
CA GLN A 243 -18.12 6.26 2.68
C GLN A 243 -18.04 4.81 3.18
N PHE A 244 -17.40 3.94 2.41
CA PHE A 244 -17.25 2.53 2.76
C PHE A 244 -16.44 2.35 4.07
N VAL A 245 -15.30 3.01 4.18
CA VAL A 245 -14.44 2.88 5.37
C VAL A 245 -15.05 3.59 6.58
N ARG A 246 -15.69 4.75 6.42
CA ARG A 246 -16.41 5.42 7.52
C ARG A 246 -17.53 4.54 8.08
N GLN A 247 -18.27 3.82 7.20
CA GLN A 247 -19.28 2.86 7.68
C GLN A 247 -18.64 1.69 8.43
N MET A 248 -17.51 1.18 7.95
CA MET A 248 -16.74 0.14 8.64
C MET A 248 -16.26 0.62 10.02
N ILE A 249 -15.71 1.82 10.11
CA ILE A 249 -15.27 2.44 11.36
C ILE A 249 -16.46 2.58 12.34
N LYS A 250 -17.62 3.00 11.85
CA LYS A 250 -18.86 3.07 12.64
C LYS A 250 -19.27 1.70 13.19
N ASP A 251 -19.16 0.64 12.40
CA ASP A 251 -19.53 -0.71 12.82
C ASP A 251 -18.50 -1.27 13.84
N VAL A 252 -17.23 -0.97 13.66
CA VAL A 252 -16.12 -1.46 14.51
C VAL A 252 -15.98 -0.67 15.81
N GLN A 253 -16.21 0.64 15.79
CA GLN A 253 -16.02 1.55 16.95
C GLN A 253 -14.64 1.40 17.61
N PRO A 254 -13.52 1.56 16.90
CA PRO A 254 -12.20 1.28 17.42
C PRO A 254 -11.84 2.22 18.57
N LYS A 255 -11.31 1.65 19.65
CA LYS A 255 -10.90 2.38 20.87
C LYS A 255 -9.38 2.38 21.09
N ARG A 256 -8.66 1.62 20.27
CA ARG A 256 -7.21 1.43 20.37
C ARG A 256 -6.56 1.52 19.01
N PHE A 257 -5.29 1.86 18.98
CA PHE A 257 -4.53 1.93 17.73
C PHE A 257 -4.51 0.58 17.00
N SER A 258 -4.36 -0.53 17.71
CA SER A 258 -4.39 -1.88 17.12
C SER A 258 -5.73 -2.20 16.41
N GLU A 259 -6.83 -1.67 16.90
CA GLU A 259 -8.14 -1.85 16.26
C GLU A 259 -8.26 -1.00 14.98
N ILE A 260 -7.64 0.19 14.93
CA ILE A 260 -7.53 0.99 13.71
C ILE A 260 -6.70 0.27 12.65
N VAL A 261 -5.59 -0.36 13.04
CA VAL A 261 -4.78 -1.20 12.14
C VAL A 261 -5.62 -2.34 11.54
N ARG A 262 -6.52 -2.95 12.35
CA ARG A 262 -7.44 -3.98 11.86
C ARG A 262 -8.47 -3.43 10.87
N VAL A 263 -9.01 -2.24 11.11
CA VAL A 263 -9.89 -1.56 10.14
C VAL A 263 -9.18 -1.35 8.81
N SER A 264 -7.93 -0.90 8.84
CA SER A 264 -7.10 -0.80 7.62
C SER A 264 -6.96 -2.16 6.92
N GLY A 265 -6.72 -3.24 7.66
CA GLY A 265 -6.69 -4.60 7.12
C GLY A 265 -7.98 -5.01 6.42
N TYR A 266 -9.14 -4.77 7.02
CA TYR A 266 -10.44 -5.07 6.41
C TYR A 266 -10.70 -4.28 5.13
N SER A 267 -10.21 -3.04 5.04
CA SER A 267 -10.43 -2.17 3.88
C SER A 267 -9.58 -2.52 2.67
N HIS A 268 -8.47 -3.23 2.86
CA HIS A 268 -7.49 -3.56 1.81
C HIS A 268 -7.63 -4.97 1.22
N GLY A 269 -8.40 -5.85 1.85
CA GLY A 269 -8.60 -7.22 1.37
C GLY A 269 -9.86 -7.37 0.52
N THR A 270 -9.81 -8.26 -0.48
CA THR A 270 -11.00 -8.66 -1.24
C THR A 270 -11.87 -9.56 -0.36
N ASP A 271 -13.16 -9.21 -0.25
CA ASP A 271 -14.18 -9.98 0.50
C ASP A 271 -13.84 -10.22 1.98
N VAL A 272 -12.99 -9.40 2.57
CA VAL A 272 -12.60 -9.53 3.99
C VAL A 272 -13.66 -8.95 4.92
N TRP A 273 -14.32 -7.88 4.51
CA TRP A 273 -15.27 -7.14 5.32
C TRP A 273 -16.72 -7.60 5.14
N LEU A 274 -17.31 -7.34 3.97
CA LEU A 274 -18.73 -7.62 3.70
C LEU A 274 -19.01 -9.12 3.71
N ASN A 275 -20.08 -9.51 4.39
CA ASN A 275 -20.50 -10.90 4.57
C ASN A 275 -19.44 -11.79 5.24
N ASN A 276 -18.54 -11.19 6.01
CA ASN A 276 -17.44 -11.87 6.69
C ASN A 276 -17.16 -11.20 8.05
N ALA A 277 -16.07 -10.43 8.21
CA ALA A 277 -15.75 -9.80 9.49
C ALA A 277 -16.86 -8.87 10.01
N GLN A 278 -17.58 -8.19 9.13
CA GLN A 278 -18.72 -7.35 9.48
C GLN A 278 -19.79 -8.13 10.24
N ASP A 279 -20.16 -9.31 9.74
CA ASP A 279 -21.21 -10.12 10.35
C ASP A 279 -20.77 -10.63 11.73
N LEU A 280 -19.53 -11.09 11.85
CA LEU A 280 -18.97 -11.52 13.13
C LEU A 280 -18.97 -10.40 14.19
N ILE A 281 -18.62 -9.19 13.79
CA ILE A 281 -18.62 -8.02 14.68
C ILE A 281 -20.04 -7.63 15.07
N LYS A 282 -20.98 -7.66 14.13
CA LYS A 282 -22.42 -7.42 14.43
C LYS A 282 -23.03 -8.48 15.36
N GLU A 283 -22.53 -9.70 15.30
CA GLU A 283 -22.88 -10.78 16.24
C GLU A 283 -22.21 -10.62 17.61
N GLY A 284 -21.37 -9.59 17.81
CA GLY A 284 -20.72 -9.26 19.09
C GLY A 284 -19.37 -9.90 19.31
N LYS A 285 -18.73 -10.46 18.26
CA LYS A 285 -17.35 -10.92 18.38
C LYS A 285 -16.39 -9.74 18.53
N PRO A 286 -15.43 -9.82 19.47
CA PRO A 286 -14.39 -8.80 19.59
C PRO A 286 -13.58 -8.68 18.31
N VAL A 287 -13.22 -7.46 17.92
CA VAL A 287 -12.38 -7.17 16.74
C VAL A 287 -11.08 -7.97 16.78
N ALA A 288 -10.47 -8.12 17.96
CA ALA A 288 -9.24 -8.86 18.16
C ALA A 288 -9.34 -10.37 17.84
N GLU A 289 -10.56 -10.93 17.81
CA GLU A 289 -10.80 -12.35 17.51
C GLU A 289 -11.13 -12.62 16.04
N THR A 290 -11.18 -11.58 15.21
CA THR A 290 -11.44 -11.71 13.77
C THR A 290 -10.15 -11.65 12.98
N ILE A 291 -10.16 -12.23 11.79
CA ILE A 291 -9.03 -12.13 10.84
C ILE A 291 -9.16 -10.83 10.05
N SER A 292 -8.19 -9.95 10.18
CA SER A 292 -8.15 -8.66 9.50
C SER A 292 -6.97 -8.50 8.55
N THR A 293 -5.83 -9.09 8.90
CA THR A 293 -4.59 -8.99 8.14
C THR A 293 -4.11 -10.38 7.70
N ARG A 294 -3.20 -10.42 6.73
CA ARG A 294 -2.68 -11.71 6.23
C ARG A 294 -1.90 -12.50 7.29
N ASP A 295 -1.19 -11.80 8.15
CA ASP A 295 -0.46 -12.43 9.26
C ASP A 295 -1.39 -13.07 10.28
N ASP A 296 -2.61 -12.55 10.49
CA ASP A 296 -3.64 -13.20 11.31
C ASP A 296 -3.97 -14.61 10.77
N ILE A 297 -4.03 -14.78 9.43
CA ILE A 297 -4.28 -16.08 8.80
C ILE A 297 -3.16 -17.06 9.17
N MET A 298 -1.93 -16.63 8.98
CA MET A 298 -0.75 -17.46 9.25
C MET A 298 -0.67 -17.87 10.73
N THR A 299 -0.79 -16.89 11.63
CA THR A 299 -0.72 -17.11 13.07
C THR A 299 -1.87 -17.98 13.58
N HIS A 300 -3.08 -17.78 13.04
CA HIS A 300 -4.24 -18.63 13.36
C HIS A 300 -4.00 -20.09 12.95
N LEU A 301 -3.52 -20.33 11.74
CA LEU A 301 -3.23 -21.69 11.25
C LEU A 301 -2.15 -22.36 12.10
N ILE A 302 -1.08 -21.64 12.44
CA ILE A 302 0.00 -22.16 13.31
C ILE A 302 -0.57 -22.50 14.71
N SER A 303 -1.44 -21.66 15.27
CA SER A 303 -2.09 -21.94 16.56
C SER A 303 -2.98 -23.18 16.54
N LYS A 304 -3.45 -23.59 15.36
CA LYS A 304 -4.19 -24.84 15.14
C LYS A 304 -3.30 -26.06 14.81
N GLY A 305 -1.98 -25.90 14.87
CA GLY A 305 -1.03 -26.98 14.65
C GLY A 305 -0.63 -27.20 13.18
N VAL A 306 -0.96 -26.26 12.28
CA VAL A 306 -0.47 -26.32 10.91
C VAL A 306 1.02 -25.99 10.88
N GLU A 307 1.79 -26.73 10.09
CA GLU A 307 3.22 -26.53 9.91
C GLU A 307 3.49 -25.09 9.41
N PRO A 308 4.48 -24.36 9.99
CA PRO A 308 4.69 -22.93 9.72
C PRO A 308 4.88 -22.57 8.25
N SER A 309 5.67 -23.34 7.48
CA SER A 309 5.86 -23.04 6.05
C SER A 309 4.59 -23.27 5.23
N LEU A 310 3.77 -24.26 5.61
CA LEU A 310 2.46 -24.49 4.98
C LEU A 310 1.48 -23.37 5.33
N ALA A 311 1.45 -22.92 6.58
CA ALA A 311 0.62 -21.80 7.03
C ALA A 311 0.98 -20.51 6.25
N PHE A 312 2.27 -20.25 6.06
CA PHE A 312 2.76 -19.13 5.26
C PHE A 312 2.31 -19.23 3.78
N LYS A 313 2.48 -20.39 3.15
CA LYS A 313 2.03 -20.59 1.76
C LYS A 313 0.52 -20.43 1.62
N THR A 314 -0.25 -20.94 2.58
CA THR A 314 -1.71 -20.79 2.59
C THR A 314 -2.10 -19.31 2.72
N MET A 315 -1.47 -18.56 3.62
CA MET A 315 -1.67 -17.12 3.76
C MET A 315 -1.41 -16.40 2.42
N GLU A 316 -0.32 -16.70 1.74
CA GLU A 316 0.02 -16.09 0.43
C GLU A 316 -0.99 -16.47 -0.68
N TYR A 317 -1.55 -17.68 -0.67
CA TYR A 317 -2.60 -18.07 -1.61
C TYR A 317 -3.91 -17.31 -1.35
N VAL A 318 -4.34 -17.24 -0.09
CA VAL A 318 -5.54 -16.50 0.30
C VAL A 318 -5.42 -15.02 -0.08
N ARG A 319 -4.26 -14.39 0.20
CA ARG A 319 -3.99 -13.00 -0.19
C ARG A 319 -4.13 -12.76 -1.70
N LYS A 320 -3.77 -13.74 -2.52
CA LYS A 320 -3.86 -13.67 -3.99
C LYS A 320 -5.21 -14.11 -4.55
N GLY A 321 -6.19 -14.42 -3.69
CA GLY A 321 -7.51 -14.88 -4.11
C GLY A 321 -7.50 -16.28 -4.75
N LYS A 322 -6.61 -17.17 -4.32
CA LYS A 322 -6.45 -18.52 -4.84
C LYS A 322 -6.90 -19.58 -3.84
#